data_988e9d966173d55666e5601531dcb7a3
#
_entry.id   988e9d966173d55666e5601531dcb7a3
#
_cell.length_a   1.000
_cell.length_b   1.000
_cell.length_c   1.000
_cell.angle_alpha   90.00
_cell.angle_beta   90.00
_cell.angle_gamma   90.00
#
_symmetry.space_group_name_H-M   'P 1'
#
loop_
_entity.id
_entity.type
_entity.pdbx_description
1 polymer ?
#
loop_
_entity_poly.entity_id
_entity_poly.type
_entity_poly.pdbx_seq_one_letter_code
_entity_poly.pdbx_strand_id
1 'polypeptide(L)'
;PPKPVLDMDMDEFRTMQTLMLKVQKQAKAIKKIQEVTLPNLRQQLAETTGIFKGKERKALEKQIQQTEIELAEKLDKIPDILKDDGYPDVQAFMKTYRKAEAIVTQYNQDLAEWEQTVKNGQKPAEKQHRPPERQSVRNRLRQLQEEGKQNSQPKQRKKSQDRDR
;
A
#
# COMPACT_ATOMS: atom_id res chain seq x y z
N PRO A 1 31.08 12.76 10.28
CA PRO A 1 30.75 12.09 9.03
C PRO A 1 29.92 12.98 8.12
N PRO A 2 30.05 12.82 6.82
CA PRO A 2 29.28 13.64 5.90
C PRO A 2 27.80 13.28 5.95
N LYS A 3 26.97 14.28 5.74
CA LYS A 3 25.53 14.07 5.70
C LYS A 3 25.15 13.32 4.43
N PRO A 4 24.31 12.30 4.53
CA PRO A 4 23.84 11.60 3.35
C PRO A 4 23.12 12.51 2.38
N VAL A 5 23.25 12.22 1.10
CA VAL A 5 22.60 12.98 0.04
C VAL A 5 21.65 12.04 -0.70
N LEU A 6 20.44 12.51 -0.91
CA LEU A 6 19.47 11.74 -1.68
C LEU A 6 19.75 11.93 -3.17
N ASP A 7 20.02 10.82 -3.84
CA ASP A 7 20.33 10.83 -5.27
C ASP A 7 19.05 10.62 -6.07
N MET A 8 18.08 11.48 -5.81
CA MET A 8 16.79 11.43 -6.49
C MET A 8 15.98 12.67 -6.14
N ASP A 9 15.16 13.11 -7.09
CA ASP A 9 14.23 14.21 -6.87
C ASP A 9 13.02 13.68 -6.09
N MET A 10 12.78 14.24 -4.92
CA MET A 10 11.64 13.83 -4.09
C MET A 10 10.31 14.12 -4.75
N ASP A 11 10.23 15.15 -5.58
CA ASP A 11 8.99 15.45 -6.27
C ASP A 11 8.67 14.36 -7.30
N GLU A 12 9.68 13.83 -7.95
CA GLU A 12 9.49 12.69 -8.84
C GLU A 12 9.02 11.47 -8.06
N PHE A 13 9.59 11.24 -6.89
CA PHE A 13 9.17 10.11 -6.07
C PHE A 13 7.72 10.26 -5.61
N ARG A 14 7.33 11.47 -5.23
CA ARG A 14 5.93 11.71 -4.85
C ARG A 14 4.98 11.49 -6.01
N THR A 15 5.39 11.88 -7.21
CA THR A 15 4.61 11.62 -8.40
C THR A 15 4.44 10.12 -8.62
N MET A 16 5.52 9.36 -8.45
CA MET A 16 5.45 7.91 -8.54
C MET A 16 4.53 7.32 -7.48
N GLN A 17 4.58 7.83 -6.26
CA GLN A 17 3.69 7.37 -5.21
C GLN A 17 2.22 7.61 -5.55
N THR A 18 1.92 8.79 -6.08
CA THR A 18 0.57 9.11 -6.51
C THR A 18 0.11 8.16 -7.60
N LEU A 19 1.00 7.90 -8.55
CA LEU A 19 0.72 6.98 -9.65
C LEU A 19 0.50 5.57 -9.14
N MET A 20 1.32 5.14 -8.19
CA MET A 20 1.16 3.83 -7.56
C MET A 20 -0.21 3.69 -6.90
N LEU A 21 -0.65 4.74 -6.20
CA LEU A 21 -1.96 4.72 -5.55
C LEU A 21 -3.08 4.60 -6.58
N LYS A 22 -2.97 5.29 -7.71
CA LYS A 22 -3.96 5.18 -8.78
C LYS A 22 -4.01 3.76 -9.34
N VAL A 23 -2.84 3.18 -9.59
CA VAL A 23 -2.75 1.81 -10.10
C VAL A 23 -3.32 0.83 -9.09
N GLN A 24 -2.98 0.99 -7.83
CA GLN A 24 -3.48 0.11 -6.77
C GLN A 24 -5.00 0.21 -6.62
N LYS A 25 -5.54 1.40 -6.74
CA LYS A 25 -6.99 1.60 -6.67
C LYS A 25 -7.69 0.85 -7.80
N GLN A 26 -7.16 0.96 -9.01
CA GLN A 26 -7.72 0.23 -10.15
C GLN A 26 -7.55 -1.28 -9.97
N ALA A 27 -6.38 -1.72 -9.54
CA ALA A 27 -6.12 -3.13 -9.34
C ALA A 27 -7.06 -3.72 -8.28
N LYS A 28 -7.34 -2.98 -7.22
CA LYS A 28 -8.26 -3.41 -6.19
C LYS A 28 -9.68 -3.55 -6.72
N ALA A 29 -10.12 -2.58 -7.52
CA ALA A 29 -11.44 -2.63 -8.13
C ALA A 29 -11.56 -3.81 -9.09
N ILE A 30 -10.52 -4.04 -9.88
CA ILE A 30 -10.46 -5.17 -10.81
C ILE A 30 -10.55 -6.49 -10.05
N LYS A 31 -9.77 -6.61 -8.99
CA LYS A 31 -9.77 -7.81 -8.17
C LYS A 31 -11.14 -8.09 -7.58
N LYS A 32 -11.82 -7.05 -7.11
CA LYS A 32 -13.16 -7.21 -6.57
C LYS A 32 -14.15 -7.74 -7.61
N ILE A 33 -14.06 -7.20 -8.82
CA ILE A 33 -14.94 -7.68 -9.90
C ILE A 33 -14.64 -9.14 -10.23
N GLN A 34 -13.36 -9.48 -10.35
CA GLN A 34 -12.96 -10.84 -10.74
C GLN A 34 -13.25 -11.89 -9.66
N GLU A 35 -13.06 -11.54 -8.40
CA GLU A 35 -13.11 -12.52 -7.32
C GLU A 35 -14.42 -12.51 -6.55
N VAL A 36 -15.19 -11.44 -6.63
CA VAL A 36 -16.44 -11.32 -5.86
C VAL A 36 -17.63 -11.10 -6.77
N THR A 37 -17.63 -10.00 -7.54
CA THR A 37 -18.82 -9.58 -8.28
C THR A 37 -19.20 -10.58 -9.37
N LEU A 38 -18.27 -10.91 -10.25
CA LEU A 38 -18.56 -11.88 -11.33
C LEU A 38 -18.87 -13.27 -10.83
N PRO A 39 -18.07 -13.83 -9.89
CA PRO A 39 -18.42 -15.16 -9.37
C PRO A 39 -19.79 -15.19 -8.73
N ASN A 40 -20.17 -14.16 -7.98
CA ASN A 40 -21.48 -14.11 -7.34
C ASN A 40 -22.61 -14.04 -8.37
N LEU A 41 -22.44 -13.23 -9.40
CA LEU A 41 -23.45 -13.13 -10.46
C LEU A 41 -23.59 -14.45 -11.22
N ARG A 42 -22.48 -15.09 -11.51
CA ARG A 42 -22.49 -16.38 -12.20
C ARG A 42 -23.13 -17.45 -11.35
N GLN A 43 -22.90 -17.42 -10.04
CA GLN A 43 -23.54 -18.35 -9.13
C GLN A 43 -25.04 -18.12 -9.09
N GLN A 44 -25.48 -16.86 -9.00
CA GLN A 44 -26.89 -16.53 -9.01
C GLN A 44 -27.53 -17.03 -10.30
N LEU A 45 -26.86 -16.84 -11.43
CA LEU A 45 -27.37 -17.33 -12.70
C LEU A 45 -27.52 -18.85 -12.70
N ALA A 46 -26.51 -19.54 -12.20
CA ALA A 46 -26.55 -21.00 -12.12
C ALA A 46 -27.67 -21.50 -11.24
N GLU A 47 -28.02 -20.75 -10.19
CA GLU A 47 -29.07 -21.12 -9.27
C GLU A 47 -30.47 -20.71 -9.75
N THR A 48 -30.53 -19.83 -10.72
CA THR A 48 -31.80 -19.34 -11.25
C THR A 48 -32.24 -20.26 -12.39
N THR A 49 -32.93 -21.33 -12.03
CA THR A 49 -33.39 -22.33 -12.97
C THR A 49 -34.92 -22.44 -12.89
N GLY A 50 -35.49 -23.00 -13.94
CA GLY A 50 -36.92 -23.21 -13.97
C GLY A 50 -37.56 -22.47 -15.11
N ILE A 51 -38.81 -22.92 -15.46
CA ILE A 51 -39.53 -22.46 -16.62
C ILE A 51 -39.87 -20.97 -16.54
N PHE A 52 -40.17 -20.50 -15.34
CA PHE A 52 -40.66 -19.14 -15.15
C PHE A 52 -39.55 -18.15 -14.78
N LYS A 53 -38.30 -18.56 -14.89
CA LYS A 53 -37.17 -17.72 -14.51
C LYS A 53 -36.46 -17.07 -15.70
N GLY A 54 -37.06 -17.12 -16.89
CA GLY A 54 -36.41 -16.59 -18.09
C GLY A 54 -36.06 -15.12 -17.98
N LYS A 55 -36.95 -14.31 -17.42
CA LYS A 55 -36.66 -12.87 -17.26
C LYS A 55 -35.52 -12.63 -16.31
N GLU A 56 -35.53 -13.35 -15.19
CA GLU A 56 -34.46 -13.19 -14.19
C GLU A 56 -33.13 -13.62 -14.75
N ARG A 57 -33.10 -14.72 -15.50
CA ARG A 57 -31.87 -15.18 -16.13
C ARG A 57 -31.33 -14.16 -17.13
N LYS A 58 -32.22 -13.59 -17.96
CA LYS A 58 -31.77 -12.59 -18.91
C LYS A 58 -31.21 -11.34 -18.23
N ALA A 59 -31.85 -10.93 -17.12
CA ALA A 59 -31.37 -9.79 -16.37
C ALA A 59 -29.98 -10.06 -15.80
N LEU A 60 -29.76 -11.26 -15.27
CA LEU A 60 -28.46 -11.65 -14.74
C LEU A 60 -27.40 -11.75 -15.84
N GLU A 61 -27.76 -12.33 -16.98
CA GLU A 61 -26.84 -12.41 -18.11
C GLU A 61 -26.42 -11.03 -18.59
N LYS A 62 -27.37 -10.11 -18.66
CA LYS A 62 -27.07 -8.72 -19.04
C LYS A 62 -26.15 -8.06 -18.02
N GLN A 63 -26.42 -8.29 -16.75
CA GLN A 63 -25.62 -7.73 -15.67
C GLN A 63 -24.19 -8.26 -15.71
N ILE A 64 -24.04 -9.56 -15.97
CA ILE A 64 -22.72 -10.18 -16.13
C ILE A 64 -22.00 -9.55 -17.29
N GLN A 65 -22.67 -9.40 -18.43
CA GLN A 65 -22.06 -8.81 -19.60
C GLN A 65 -21.61 -7.38 -19.36
N GLN A 66 -22.42 -6.58 -18.69
CA GLN A 66 -22.06 -5.21 -18.36
C GLN A 66 -20.88 -5.17 -17.39
N THR A 67 -20.85 -6.07 -16.45
CA THR A 67 -19.75 -6.16 -15.50
C THR A 67 -18.45 -6.58 -16.20
N GLU A 68 -18.53 -7.48 -17.17
CA GLU A 68 -17.37 -7.87 -17.95
C GLU A 68 -16.83 -6.72 -18.79
N ILE A 69 -17.73 -5.90 -19.36
CA ILE A 69 -17.33 -4.70 -20.09
C ILE A 69 -16.64 -3.72 -19.16
N GLU A 70 -17.21 -3.50 -17.97
CA GLU A 70 -16.60 -2.64 -16.97
C GLU A 70 -15.22 -3.14 -16.57
N LEU A 71 -15.06 -4.44 -16.40
CA LEU A 71 -13.77 -5.04 -16.08
C LEU A 71 -12.75 -4.76 -17.17
N ALA A 72 -13.13 -4.95 -18.42
CA ALA A 72 -12.24 -4.69 -19.56
C ALA A 72 -11.82 -3.23 -19.60
N GLU A 73 -12.75 -2.31 -19.35
CA GLU A 73 -12.44 -0.89 -19.32
C GLU A 73 -11.44 -0.56 -18.21
N LYS A 74 -11.62 -1.15 -17.04
CA LYS A 74 -10.71 -0.92 -15.92
C LYS A 74 -9.33 -1.50 -16.20
N LEU A 75 -9.26 -2.66 -16.83
CA LEU A 75 -7.99 -3.25 -17.22
C LEU A 75 -7.25 -2.37 -18.22
N ASP A 76 -7.97 -1.81 -19.18
CA ASP A 76 -7.38 -0.94 -20.20
C ASP A 76 -6.93 0.40 -19.63
N LYS A 77 -7.53 0.82 -18.54
CA LYS A 77 -7.21 2.11 -17.95
C LYS A 77 -5.85 2.14 -17.28
N ILE A 78 -5.38 1.00 -16.80
CA ILE A 78 -4.08 0.95 -16.13
C ILE A 78 -2.94 1.36 -17.07
N PRO A 79 -2.82 0.79 -18.27
CA PRO A 79 -1.79 1.24 -19.21
C PRO A 79 -1.91 2.73 -19.54
N ASP A 80 -3.13 3.24 -19.67
CA ASP A 80 -3.32 4.64 -19.97
C ASP A 80 -2.80 5.55 -18.87
N ILE A 81 -3.07 5.19 -17.62
CA ILE A 81 -2.57 5.94 -16.48
C ILE A 81 -1.04 6.00 -16.50
N LEU A 82 -0.40 4.88 -16.83
CA LEU A 82 1.05 4.79 -16.80
C LEU A 82 1.68 5.46 -18.02
N LYS A 83 1.00 5.40 -19.16
CA LYS A 83 1.52 5.94 -20.40
C LYS A 83 1.70 7.45 -20.35
N ASP A 84 0.81 8.12 -19.66
CA ASP A 84 0.87 9.58 -19.52
C ASP A 84 2.15 10.02 -18.82
N ASP A 85 2.71 9.16 -17.96
CA ASP A 85 3.95 9.46 -17.27
C ASP A 85 5.16 8.74 -17.86
N GLY A 86 5.00 8.18 -19.06
CA GLY A 86 6.12 7.64 -19.81
C GLY A 86 6.46 6.19 -19.53
N TYR A 87 5.60 5.45 -18.87
CA TYR A 87 5.84 4.03 -18.58
C TYR A 87 5.13 3.16 -19.62
N PRO A 88 5.85 2.27 -20.30
CA PRO A 88 5.24 1.44 -21.33
C PRO A 88 4.26 0.40 -20.80
N ASP A 89 4.48 -0.09 -19.56
CA ASP A 89 3.60 -1.08 -18.95
C ASP A 89 3.76 -1.10 -17.44
N VAL A 90 2.94 -1.90 -16.79
CA VAL A 90 2.92 -2.01 -15.33
C VAL A 90 4.26 -2.52 -14.80
N GLN A 91 4.85 -3.49 -15.47
CA GLN A 91 6.10 -4.08 -15.00
C GLN A 91 7.23 -3.07 -15.01
N ALA A 92 7.31 -2.27 -16.07
CA ALA A 92 8.33 -1.21 -16.17
C ALA A 92 8.15 -0.20 -15.04
N PHE A 93 6.91 0.20 -14.79
CA PHE A 93 6.61 1.12 -13.70
C PHE A 93 6.98 0.54 -12.35
N MET A 94 6.55 -0.69 -12.07
CA MET A 94 6.83 -1.34 -10.80
C MET A 94 8.32 -1.49 -10.55
N LYS A 95 9.06 -1.83 -11.58
CA LYS A 95 10.51 -1.94 -11.47
C LYS A 95 11.14 -0.61 -11.10
N THR A 96 10.73 0.46 -11.79
CA THR A 96 11.25 1.79 -11.51
C THR A 96 10.84 2.25 -10.12
N TYR A 97 9.59 2.03 -9.74
CA TYR A 97 9.09 2.41 -8.43
C TYR A 97 9.84 1.71 -7.31
N ARG A 98 10.07 0.41 -7.44
CA ARG A 98 10.79 -0.35 -6.41
C ARG A 98 12.22 0.13 -6.25
N LYS A 99 12.88 0.47 -7.35
CA LYS A 99 14.22 1.04 -7.27
C LYS A 99 14.21 2.38 -6.55
N ALA A 100 13.26 3.23 -6.90
CA ALA A 100 13.14 4.53 -6.27
C ALA A 100 12.83 4.39 -4.78
N GLU A 101 11.93 3.50 -4.44
CA GLU A 101 11.57 3.23 -3.05
C GLU A 101 12.77 2.74 -2.25
N ALA A 102 13.57 1.86 -2.84
CA ALA A 102 14.76 1.34 -2.18
C ALA A 102 15.78 2.47 -1.93
N ILE A 103 15.95 3.34 -2.90
CA ILE A 103 16.88 4.48 -2.76
C ILE A 103 16.42 5.40 -1.63
N VAL A 104 15.12 5.72 -1.60
CA VAL A 104 14.58 6.59 -0.56
C VAL A 104 14.66 5.93 0.81
N THR A 105 14.36 4.65 0.88
CA THR A 105 14.44 3.91 2.13
C THR A 105 15.86 3.89 2.66
N GLN A 106 16.83 3.62 1.79
CA GLN A 106 18.22 3.59 2.20
C GLN A 106 18.68 4.97 2.66
N TYR A 107 18.31 6.00 1.90
CA TYR A 107 18.64 7.37 2.30
C TYR A 107 18.06 7.70 3.68
N ASN A 108 16.83 7.30 3.93
CA ASN A 108 16.19 7.57 5.21
C ASN A 108 16.91 6.87 6.36
N GLN A 109 17.36 5.66 6.13
CA GLN A 109 18.13 4.93 7.13
C GLN A 109 19.47 5.59 7.39
N ASP A 110 20.18 5.94 6.31
CA ASP A 110 21.46 6.59 6.42
C ASP A 110 21.33 7.94 7.14
N LEU A 111 20.28 8.67 6.84
CA LEU A 111 20.04 9.95 7.48
C LEU A 111 19.79 9.79 8.97
N ALA A 112 18.99 8.81 9.34
CA ALA A 112 18.71 8.54 10.75
C ALA A 112 19.99 8.15 11.49
N GLU A 113 20.83 7.34 10.89
CA GLU A 113 22.10 6.96 11.48
C GLU A 113 23.03 8.16 11.61
N TRP A 114 23.09 8.98 10.58
CA TRP A 114 23.90 10.19 10.61
C TRP A 114 23.43 11.13 11.73
N GLU A 115 22.13 11.34 11.84
CA GLU A 115 21.58 12.19 12.89
C GLU A 115 21.95 11.66 14.26
N GLN A 116 21.90 10.36 14.43
CA GLN A 116 22.27 9.72 15.68
C GLN A 116 23.74 9.93 16.00
N THR A 117 24.59 9.76 14.99
CA THR A 117 26.02 9.97 15.14
C THR A 117 26.34 11.41 15.50
N VAL A 118 25.71 12.35 14.83
CA VAL A 118 25.93 13.77 15.11
C VAL A 118 25.50 14.12 16.53
N LYS A 119 24.35 13.64 16.96
CA LYS A 119 23.86 13.87 18.30
C LYS A 119 24.83 13.27 19.34
N ASN A 120 25.28 12.06 19.09
CA ASN A 120 26.18 11.38 20.01
C ASN A 120 27.54 12.07 20.06
N GLY A 121 27.98 12.61 18.93
CA GLY A 121 29.27 13.27 18.87
C GLY A 121 29.30 14.69 19.38
N GLN A 122 28.11 15.32 19.47
CA GLN A 122 28.10 16.71 19.90
C GLN A 122 28.26 16.90 21.39
N LYS A 123 27.29 16.45 22.16
CA LYS A 123 27.38 16.62 23.60
C LYS A 123 26.53 15.57 24.31
N PRO A 124 27.18 14.80 25.16
CA PRO A 124 26.41 13.80 25.93
C PRO A 124 25.34 14.42 26.81
N ALA A 125 25.62 15.57 27.40
CA ALA A 125 24.65 16.21 28.30
C ALA A 125 23.41 16.63 27.55
N GLU A 126 23.56 17.09 26.35
CA GLU A 126 22.40 17.51 25.54
C GLU A 126 21.52 16.35 25.13
N LYS A 127 22.14 15.20 24.90
CA LYS A 127 21.35 14.03 24.55
C LYS A 127 20.36 13.68 25.63
N GLN A 128 20.75 13.87 26.87
CA GLN A 128 19.90 13.53 27.99
C GLN A 128 18.64 14.38 28.06
N HIS A 129 18.72 15.55 27.50
CA HIS A 129 17.59 16.48 27.56
C HIS A 129 16.72 16.42 26.32
N ARG A 130 17.07 15.61 25.37
CA ARG A 130 16.28 15.56 24.14
C ARG A 130 15.00 14.78 24.38
N PRO A 131 13.87 15.38 24.05
CA PRO A 131 12.62 14.67 24.22
C PRO A 131 12.48 13.55 23.20
N PRO A 132 11.87 12.45 23.57
CA PRO A 132 11.66 11.35 22.63
C PRO A 132 10.82 11.75 21.44
N GLU A 133 9.97 12.73 21.59
CA GLU A 133 9.09 13.15 20.50
C GLU A 133 9.82 13.81 19.37
N ARG A 134 11.10 14.11 19.55
CA ARG A 134 11.91 14.69 18.48
C ARG A 134 12.33 13.68 17.44
N GLN A 135 11.97 12.46 17.63
CA GLN A 135 12.29 11.45 16.64
C GLN A 135 11.60 11.78 15.33
N SER A 136 12.23 11.37 14.25
CA SER A 136 11.67 11.59 12.93
C SER A 136 10.36 10.85 12.78
N VAL A 137 9.55 11.33 11.84
CA VAL A 137 8.29 10.69 11.53
C VAL A 137 8.51 9.24 11.12
N ARG A 138 9.61 8.97 10.42
CA ARG A 138 9.92 7.61 10.01
C ARG A 138 10.15 6.68 11.19
N ASN A 139 10.90 7.14 12.17
CA ASN A 139 11.14 6.34 13.37
C ASN A 139 9.85 6.06 14.10
N ARG A 140 8.99 7.06 14.17
CA ARG A 140 7.70 6.88 14.82
C ARG A 140 6.82 5.89 14.07
N LEU A 141 6.81 5.96 12.75
CA LEU A 141 6.05 5.00 11.96
C LEU A 141 6.56 3.59 12.15
N ARG A 142 7.89 3.44 12.19
CA ARG A 142 8.49 2.14 12.43
C ARG A 142 8.09 1.58 13.79
N GLN A 143 8.14 2.43 14.81
CA GLN A 143 7.73 2.03 16.15
C GLN A 143 6.28 1.58 16.18
N LEU A 144 5.41 2.32 15.53
CA LEU A 144 4.00 1.96 15.48
C LEU A 144 3.78 0.61 14.79
N GLN A 145 4.53 0.35 13.75
CA GLN A 145 4.45 -0.93 13.08
C GLN A 145 4.90 -2.07 13.97
N GLU A 146 5.98 -1.86 14.70
CA GLU A 146 6.48 -2.87 15.63
C GLU A 146 5.52 -3.09 16.79
N GLU A 147 4.96 -2.03 17.31
CA GLU A 147 3.97 -2.14 18.38
C GLU A 147 2.73 -2.88 17.91
N GLY A 148 2.33 -2.64 16.67
CA GLY A 148 1.20 -3.35 16.11
C GLY A 148 1.45 -4.85 16.04
N LYS A 149 2.67 -5.25 15.69
CA LYS A 149 3.03 -6.66 15.66
C LYS A 149 3.07 -7.27 17.05
N GLN A 150 3.59 -6.52 17.99
CA GLN A 150 3.70 -7.02 19.37
C GLN A 150 2.34 -7.10 20.04
N ASN A 151 1.47 -6.16 19.75
CA ASN A 151 0.17 -6.12 20.39
C ASN A 151 -0.72 -7.31 20.04
N SER A 152 -0.42 -8.00 18.97
CA SER A 152 -1.23 -9.14 18.59
C SER A 152 -1.00 -10.36 19.49
N GLN A 153 0.07 -10.37 20.27
CA GLN A 153 0.38 -11.51 21.15
C GLN A 153 0.71 -11.11 22.57
N PRO A 154 1.72 -10.28 22.80
CA PRO A 154 2.15 -10.03 24.19
C PRO A 154 1.10 -9.30 25.01
N LYS A 155 0.25 -8.58 24.36
CA LYS A 155 -0.76 -7.79 25.05
C LYS A 155 -1.64 -8.65 25.94
N GLN A 156 -2.00 -9.82 25.46
CA GLN A 156 -2.86 -10.71 26.21
C GLN A 156 -2.16 -11.22 27.46
N ARG A 157 -0.88 -11.52 27.34
CA ARG A 157 -0.15 -12.01 28.49
C ARG A 157 -0.07 -10.97 29.60
N LYS A 158 0.12 -9.72 29.22
CA LYS A 158 0.19 -8.66 30.21
C LYS A 158 -1.11 -8.52 30.97
N LYS A 159 -2.21 -8.60 30.26
CA LYS A 159 -3.51 -8.51 30.91
C LYS A 159 -3.72 -9.64 31.87
N SER A 160 -3.31 -10.83 31.50
CA SER A 160 -3.46 -11.98 32.36
C SER A 160 -2.68 -11.78 33.64
N GLN A 161 -1.47 -11.29 33.53
CA GLN A 161 -0.65 -11.05 34.72
C GLN A 161 -1.26 -10.01 35.62
N ASP A 162 -1.81 -8.96 35.03
CA ASP A 162 -2.40 -7.90 35.84
C ASP A 162 -3.61 -8.39 36.61
N ARG A 163 -4.37 -9.31 36.05
CA ARG A 163 -5.55 -9.81 36.72
C ARG A 163 -5.23 -10.81 37.82
N ASP A 164 -4.07 -11.39 37.78
CA ASP A 164 -3.68 -12.38 38.75
C ASP A 164 -3.48 -11.78 40.13
N ARG A 165 -3.51 -10.49 40.24
CA ARG A 165 -3.48 -9.84 41.52
C ARG A 165 -4.85 -9.35 41.92
#